data_52108cdb35613edc7991937c09cbdcc7
#
_entry.id   52108cdb35613edc7991937c09cbdcc7
#
_cell.length_a   1.000
_cell.length_b   1.000
_cell.length_c   1.000
_cell.angle_alpha   90.00
_cell.angle_beta   90.00
_cell.angle_gamma   90.00
#
_symmetry.space_group_name_H-M   'P 1'
#
loop_
_entity.id
_entity.type
_entity.pdbx_description
1 polymer ?
#
loop_
_entity_poly.entity_id
_entity_poly.type
_entity_poly.pdbx_seq_one_letter_code
_entity_poly.pdbx_strand_id
1 'polypeptide(L)'
;METLTITTDPSYLCMTVDPVKSTQPIFLENWNKLTLGREERNMRRILIHEEACIGCGLCTVHCTVQHSQSKDIVKAYKREHPRPLSRVYVDIARPISSAIQCRHCDDPPCVSACLSGALQIHEEQNMVHHDSEKCMGCWTCIMVCPYGAVMMDTYNKVVAKCDLCHDLETPSCVANCPNAALAVIEVQP
;
A
#
# COMPACT_ATOMS: atom_id res chain seq x y z
N MET A 1 -26.20 -51.15 -15.04
CA MET A 1 -26.62 -49.87 -14.45
C MET A 1 -26.53 -50.04 -12.93
N GLU A 2 -25.37 -49.77 -12.40
CA GLU A 2 -25.15 -49.86 -10.94
C GLU A 2 -25.19 -48.44 -10.39
N THR A 3 -26.10 -48.19 -9.50
CA THR A 3 -26.31 -46.91 -8.82
C THR A 3 -25.33 -46.83 -7.64
N LEU A 4 -24.37 -45.90 -7.75
CA LEU A 4 -23.48 -45.55 -6.65
C LEU A 4 -24.23 -44.73 -5.62
N THR A 5 -24.53 -45.32 -4.48
CA THR A 5 -25.04 -44.63 -3.30
C THR A 5 -23.85 -44.11 -2.48
N ILE A 6 -23.76 -42.76 -2.39
CA ILE A 6 -22.78 -42.09 -1.52
C ILE A 6 -23.38 -42.08 -0.11
N THR A 7 -22.79 -42.88 0.77
CA THR A 7 -23.08 -42.79 2.21
C THR A 7 -22.21 -41.73 2.83
N THR A 8 -22.82 -40.66 3.30
CA THR A 8 -22.16 -39.64 4.12
C THR A 8 -22.14 -40.12 5.57
N ASP A 9 -21.00 -40.56 6.02
CA ASP A 9 -20.76 -40.95 7.41
C ASP A 9 -20.33 -39.70 8.21
N PRO A 10 -21.06 -39.31 9.28
CA PRO A 10 -20.75 -38.12 10.08
C PRO A 10 -19.60 -38.29 11.07
N SER A 11 -18.91 -39.40 11.09
CA SER A 11 -17.92 -39.73 12.13
C SER A 11 -16.48 -39.20 11.89
N TYR A 12 -16.24 -38.43 10.84
CA TYR A 12 -14.91 -37.85 10.54
C TYR A 12 -14.69 -36.41 10.99
N LEU A 13 -15.50 -35.87 11.86
CA LEU A 13 -15.32 -34.53 12.42
C LEU A 13 -15.34 -34.60 13.94
N CYS A 14 -14.23 -34.89 14.54
CA CYS A 14 -13.76 -34.31 15.79
C CYS A 14 -12.47 -35.02 16.25
N MET A 15 -11.33 -34.53 15.82
CA MET A 15 -10.12 -34.70 16.63
C MET A 15 -10.26 -33.74 17.81
N THR A 16 -10.70 -34.26 18.93
CA THR A 16 -10.60 -33.59 20.22
C THR A 16 -9.12 -33.43 20.56
N VAL A 17 -8.65 -32.19 20.43
CA VAL A 17 -7.33 -31.80 20.98
C VAL A 17 -7.52 -31.74 22.49
N ASP A 18 -6.87 -32.66 23.20
CA ASP A 18 -6.84 -32.63 24.67
C ASP A 18 -6.30 -31.29 25.15
N PRO A 19 -6.86 -30.70 26.21
CA PRO A 19 -6.37 -29.45 26.75
C PRO A 19 -4.98 -29.66 27.33
N VAL A 20 -3.97 -29.16 26.64
CA VAL A 20 -2.59 -29.12 27.13
C VAL A 20 -2.61 -28.37 28.46
N LYS A 21 -2.27 -29.07 29.50
CA LYS A 21 -2.14 -28.56 30.88
C LYS A 21 -1.26 -27.32 30.87
N SER A 22 -1.82 -26.26 31.41
CA SER A 22 -1.24 -24.97 31.78
C SER A 22 0.26 -25.02 32.07
N THR A 23 1.06 -24.56 31.15
CA THR A 23 2.36 -23.95 31.43
C THR A 23 2.21 -22.46 31.20
N GLN A 24 2.25 -21.76 32.30
CA GLN A 24 2.32 -20.34 32.62
C GLN A 24 2.35 -19.31 31.47
N PRO A 25 1.67 -18.16 31.62
CA PRO A 25 1.45 -17.15 30.59
C PRO A 25 2.64 -16.19 30.43
N ILE A 26 3.85 -16.70 30.21
CA ILE A 26 5.02 -15.85 29.90
C ILE A 26 4.84 -15.19 28.51
N PHE A 27 4.00 -15.79 27.66
CA PHE A 27 3.76 -15.26 26.32
C PHE A 27 2.78 -14.10 26.27
N LEU A 28 1.85 -14.02 27.23
CA LEU A 28 0.84 -12.97 27.27
C LEU A 28 1.37 -11.63 27.83
N GLU A 29 2.32 -11.66 28.76
CA GLU A 29 2.93 -10.45 29.31
C GLU A 29 3.84 -9.74 28.29
N ASN A 30 4.53 -10.49 27.44
CA ASN A 30 5.32 -9.92 26.34
C ASN A 30 4.43 -9.40 25.20
N TRP A 31 3.29 -10.04 24.96
CA TRP A 31 2.33 -9.58 23.95
C TRP A 31 1.71 -8.24 24.32
N ASN A 32 1.34 -8.06 25.58
CA ASN A 32 0.82 -6.79 26.09
C ASN A 32 1.87 -5.67 26.10
N LYS A 33 3.15 -5.97 26.33
CA LYS A 33 4.22 -4.96 26.20
C LYS A 33 4.47 -4.54 24.78
N LEU A 34 4.29 -5.43 23.80
CA LEU A 34 4.39 -5.12 22.37
C LEU A 34 3.19 -4.32 21.87
N THR A 35 2.02 -4.46 22.50
CA THR A 35 0.80 -3.73 22.12
C THR A 35 0.60 -2.42 22.88
N LEU A 36 1.11 -2.30 24.11
CA LEU A 36 0.97 -1.10 24.96
C LEU A 36 1.98 0.02 24.63
N GLY A 37 2.93 -0.21 23.73
CA GLY A 37 3.89 0.78 23.27
C GLY A 37 3.54 1.45 21.94
N ARG A 38 2.37 1.19 21.37
CA ARG A 38 1.84 1.95 20.25
C ARG A 38 1.17 3.21 20.78
N GLU A 39 1.97 4.23 21.08
CA GLU A 39 1.46 5.58 21.25
C GLU A 39 0.52 5.91 20.11
N GLU A 40 -0.53 6.68 20.36
CA GLU A 40 -1.54 7.16 19.42
C GLU A 40 -0.86 7.94 18.28
N ARG A 41 -0.28 7.22 17.33
CA ARG A 41 0.41 7.81 16.18
C ARG A 41 -0.60 8.12 15.12
N ASN A 42 -0.80 9.39 14.89
CA ASN A 42 -1.69 9.91 13.87
C ASN A 42 -1.16 9.50 12.47
N MET A 43 -1.92 8.68 11.76
CA MET A 43 -1.54 8.13 10.47
C MET A 43 -2.21 8.91 9.35
N ARG A 44 -1.42 9.59 8.52
CA ARG A 44 -1.95 10.21 7.30
C ARG A 44 -2.24 9.13 6.25
N ARG A 45 -3.45 9.18 5.69
CA ARG A 45 -3.89 8.31 4.59
C ARG A 45 -4.59 9.14 3.52
N ILE A 46 -4.60 8.66 2.30
CA ILE A 46 -5.41 9.24 1.23
C ILE A 46 -6.66 8.39 1.07
N LEU A 47 -7.81 8.97 1.39
CA LEU A 47 -9.12 8.39 1.12
C LEU A 47 -9.50 8.66 -0.33
N ILE A 48 -10.16 7.70 -0.96
CA ILE A 48 -10.65 7.80 -2.34
C ILE A 48 -12.16 7.69 -2.31
N HIS A 49 -12.82 8.72 -2.85
CA HIS A 49 -14.26 8.74 -3.11
C HIS A 49 -14.49 8.34 -4.58
N GLU A 50 -14.76 7.07 -4.81
CA GLU A 50 -14.93 6.52 -6.16
C GLU A 50 -16.09 7.17 -6.90
N GLU A 51 -17.17 7.50 -6.16
CA GLU A 51 -18.36 8.17 -6.70
C GLU A 51 -18.05 9.59 -7.26
N ALA A 52 -17.05 10.26 -6.71
CA ALA A 52 -16.63 11.58 -7.15
C ALA A 52 -15.53 11.53 -8.21
N CYS A 53 -14.93 10.37 -8.45
CA CYS A 53 -13.84 10.24 -9.41
C CYS A 53 -14.36 10.19 -10.84
N ILE A 54 -14.02 11.20 -11.64
CA ILE A 54 -14.39 11.27 -13.07
C ILE A 54 -13.36 10.65 -14.02
N GLY A 55 -12.30 10.03 -13.49
CA GLY A 55 -11.26 9.39 -14.30
C GLY A 55 -10.39 10.37 -15.10
N CYS A 56 -10.29 11.65 -14.72
CA CYS A 56 -9.58 12.68 -15.48
C CYS A 56 -8.06 12.52 -15.56
N GLY A 57 -7.45 11.74 -14.66
CA GLY A 57 -6.01 11.47 -14.63
C GLY A 57 -5.14 12.63 -14.14
N LEU A 58 -5.69 13.76 -13.68
CA LEU A 58 -4.89 14.90 -13.18
C LEU A 58 -4.05 14.52 -11.97
N CYS A 59 -4.52 13.63 -11.10
CA CYS A 59 -3.73 13.10 -9.99
C CYS A 59 -2.44 12.43 -10.47
N THR A 60 -2.49 11.65 -11.56
CA THR A 60 -1.33 11.03 -12.19
C THR A 60 -0.35 12.09 -12.74
N VAL A 61 -0.88 13.10 -13.42
CA VAL A 61 -0.05 14.19 -13.98
C VAL A 61 0.67 14.95 -12.87
N HIS A 62 -0.05 15.38 -11.85
CA HIS A 62 0.55 16.15 -10.76
C HIS A 62 1.50 15.30 -9.89
N CYS A 63 1.24 14.01 -9.72
CA CYS A 63 2.16 13.09 -9.07
C CYS A 63 3.47 12.96 -9.87
N THR A 64 3.40 12.81 -11.19
CA THR A 64 4.57 12.78 -12.08
C THR A 64 5.40 14.07 -11.94
N VAL A 65 4.74 15.23 -11.95
CA VAL A 65 5.41 16.52 -11.81
C VAL A 65 6.07 16.66 -10.44
N GLN A 66 5.38 16.26 -9.36
CA GLN A 66 5.92 16.30 -8.01
C GLN A 66 7.17 15.44 -7.84
N HIS A 67 7.27 14.34 -8.55
CA HIS A 67 8.42 13.43 -8.52
C HIS A 67 9.43 13.69 -9.65
N SER A 68 9.27 14.78 -10.40
CA SER A 68 10.21 15.25 -11.40
C SER A 68 11.33 16.08 -10.78
N GLN A 69 12.45 16.19 -11.47
CA GLN A 69 13.56 17.06 -11.04
C GLN A 69 13.19 18.54 -11.19
N SER A 70 12.51 18.88 -12.29
CA SER A 70 12.19 20.26 -12.64
C SER A 70 10.97 20.84 -11.93
N LYS A 71 10.10 20.00 -11.36
CA LYS A 71 8.79 20.41 -10.78
C LYS A 71 7.92 21.23 -11.74
N ASP A 72 8.21 21.14 -13.02
CA ASP A 72 7.52 21.86 -14.10
C ASP A 72 6.87 20.86 -15.04
N ILE A 73 5.57 21.03 -15.34
CA ILE A 73 4.79 20.08 -16.12
C ILE A 73 5.34 19.88 -17.54
N VAL A 74 5.77 20.98 -18.19
CA VAL A 74 6.28 20.91 -19.56
C VAL A 74 7.64 20.24 -19.60
N LYS A 75 8.51 20.55 -18.65
CA LYS A 75 9.84 19.95 -18.57
C LYS A 75 9.77 18.49 -18.18
N ALA A 76 8.96 18.14 -17.17
CA ALA A 76 8.78 16.77 -16.72
C ALA A 76 8.30 15.83 -17.83
N TYR A 77 7.39 16.30 -18.68
CA TYR A 77 6.84 15.47 -19.75
C TYR A 77 7.59 15.52 -21.06
N LYS A 78 8.30 16.61 -21.38
CA LYS A 78 8.96 16.80 -22.68
C LYS A 78 10.48 16.74 -22.64
N ARG A 79 11.11 17.04 -21.52
CA ARG A 79 12.57 17.21 -21.44
C ARG A 79 13.27 16.25 -20.50
N GLU A 80 12.58 15.70 -19.50
CA GLU A 80 13.20 14.77 -18.58
C GLU A 80 13.24 13.34 -19.13
N HIS A 81 14.43 12.74 -19.12
CA HIS A 81 14.68 11.36 -19.53
C HIS A 81 15.63 10.70 -18.51
N PRO A 82 15.21 9.63 -17.82
CA PRO A 82 13.89 8.98 -17.96
C PRO A 82 12.76 9.89 -17.46
N ARG A 83 11.57 9.65 -18.01
CA ARG A 83 10.37 10.36 -17.53
C ARG A 83 10.09 9.94 -16.09
N PRO A 84 9.84 10.90 -15.18
CA PRO A 84 9.47 10.58 -13.82
C PRO A 84 8.17 9.78 -13.76
N LEU A 85 8.13 8.77 -12.89
CA LEU A 85 6.98 7.88 -12.76
C LEU A 85 5.96 8.46 -11.78
N SER A 86 4.70 8.40 -12.17
CA SER A 86 3.61 8.61 -11.23
C SER A 86 3.55 7.47 -10.21
N ARG A 87 3.22 7.80 -8.96
CA ARG A 87 3.00 6.83 -7.88
C ARG A 87 1.51 6.64 -7.58
N VAL A 88 0.66 7.20 -8.44
CA VAL A 88 -0.78 7.01 -8.48
C VAL A 88 -1.20 6.78 -9.94
N TYR A 89 -2.12 5.89 -10.17
CA TYR A 89 -2.74 5.71 -11.48
C TYR A 89 -4.26 5.66 -11.35
N VAL A 90 -4.96 5.87 -12.45
CA VAL A 90 -6.43 5.84 -12.48
C VAL A 90 -6.85 4.58 -13.22
N ASP A 91 -7.60 3.74 -12.55
CA ASP A 91 -8.30 2.63 -13.18
C ASP A 91 -9.68 3.09 -13.65
N ILE A 92 -10.01 2.81 -14.91
CA ILE A 92 -11.26 3.24 -15.54
C ILE A 92 -12.03 1.99 -15.95
N ALA A 93 -12.87 1.50 -15.05
CA ALA A 93 -13.82 0.44 -15.30
C ALA A 93 -15.25 1.03 -15.30
N ARG A 94 -15.65 1.59 -16.44
CA ARG A 94 -16.95 2.28 -16.56
C ARG A 94 -18.12 1.42 -16.06
N PRO A 95 -19.06 1.95 -15.26
CA PRO A 95 -19.27 3.37 -14.95
C PRO A 95 -18.40 3.94 -13.82
N ILE A 96 -17.57 3.16 -13.18
CA ILE A 96 -16.76 3.54 -12.04
C ILE A 96 -15.32 3.84 -12.50
N SER A 97 -14.71 4.86 -11.94
CA SER A 97 -13.29 5.10 -12.04
C SER A 97 -12.71 5.38 -10.66
N SER A 98 -11.47 4.95 -10.42
CA SER A 98 -10.83 5.09 -9.12
C SER A 98 -9.34 5.35 -9.26
N ALA A 99 -8.80 6.21 -8.41
CA ALA A 99 -7.36 6.40 -8.29
C ALA A 99 -6.77 5.30 -7.40
N ILE A 100 -5.67 4.71 -7.84
CA ILE A 100 -4.98 3.65 -7.10
C ILE A 100 -3.59 4.14 -6.71
N GLN A 101 -3.31 4.16 -5.42
CA GLN A 101 -2.00 4.46 -4.84
C GLN A 101 -1.75 3.61 -3.59
N CYS A 102 -0.55 3.67 -3.07
CA CYS A 102 -0.18 2.93 -1.87
C CYS A 102 -1.08 3.31 -0.68
N ARG A 103 -1.63 2.29 0.00
CA ARG A 103 -2.50 2.45 1.17
C ARG A 103 -1.73 2.60 2.47
N HIS A 104 -0.40 2.41 2.46
CA HIS A 104 0.44 2.38 3.66
C HIS A 104 -0.15 1.49 4.77
N CYS A 105 -0.36 0.21 4.43
CA CYS A 105 -1.00 -0.79 5.28
C CYS A 105 -0.35 -0.85 6.67
N ASP A 106 -1.13 -1.18 7.69
CA ASP A 106 -0.63 -1.35 9.06
C ASP A 106 0.23 -2.61 9.18
N ASP A 107 -0.13 -3.67 8.44
CA ASP A 107 0.69 -4.86 8.22
C ASP A 107 1.05 -4.96 6.73
N PRO A 108 2.14 -4.31 6.30
CA PRO A 108 2.48 -4.19 4.89
C PRO A 108 3.19 -5.43 4.36
N PRO A 109 2.54 -6.28 3.53
CA PRO A 109 3.18 -7.47 2.98
C PRO A 109 4.39 -7.15 2.10
N CYS A 110 4.43 -5.96 1.51
CA CYS A 110 5.57 -5.52 0.71
C CYS A 110 6.84 -5.27 1.55
N VAL A 111 6.70 -4.87 2.82
CA VAL A 111 7.84 -4.73 3.74
C VAL A 111 8.35 -6.10 4.15
N SER A 112 7.44 -6.99 4.56
CA SER A 112 7.78 -8.37 4.98
C SER A 112 8.45 -9.18 3.85
N ALA A 113 8.08 -8.91 2.59
CA ALA A 113 8.62 -9.58 1.42
C ALA A 113 9.88 -8.90 0.83
N CYS A 114 10.33 -7.77 1.39
CA CYS A 114 11.46 -7.03 0.85
C CYS A 114 12.79 -7.69 1.22
N LEU A 115 13.44 -8.36 0.26
CA LEU A 115 14.68 -9.10 0.49
C LEU A 115 15.86 -8.22 0.88
N SER A 116 15.91 -6.99 0.37
CA SER A 116 17.01 -6.04 0.65
C SER A 116 16.73 -5.11 1.83
N GLY A 117 15.51 -5.16 2.43
CA GLY A 117 15.10 -4.21 3.46
C GLY A 117 14.95 -2.77 2.96
N ALA A 118 14.81 -2.57 1.64
CA ALA A 118 14.59 -1.25 1.05
C ALA A 118 13.21 -0.66 1.40
N LEU A 119 12.23 -1.51 1.68
CA LEU A 119 10.93 -1.09 2.19
C LEU A 119 10.90 -1.25 3.70
N GLN A 120 10.58 -0.19 4.39
CA GLN A 120 10.54 -0.12 5.85
C GLN A 120 9.33 0.69 6.31
N ILE A 121 8.88 0.46 7.53
CA ILE A 121 7.87 1.31 8.17
C ILE A 121 8.62 2.45 8.86
N HIS A 122 8.27 3.70 8.53
CA HIS A 122 8.77 4.86 9.22
C HIS A 122 8.02 5.01 10.54
N GLU A 123 8.74 4.88 11.66
CA GLU A 123 8.12 4.80 12.99
C GLU A 123 7.35 6.05 13.39
N GLU A 124 7.85 7.24 13.06
CA GLU A 124 7.21 8.50 13.45
C GLU A 124 5.95 8.81 12.63
N GLN A 125 5.96 8.48 11.34
CA GLN A 125 4.87 8.81 10.41
C GLN A 125 3.94 7.63 10.15
N ASN A 126 4.30 6.46 10.66
CA ASN A 126 3.61 5.19 10.46
C ASN A 126 3.24 4.93 8.98
N MET A 127 4.18 5.21 8.10
CA MET A 127 4.04 5.00 6.66
C MET A 127 5.14 4.08 6.14
N VAL A 128 4.82 3.35 5.07
CA VAL A 128 5.83 2.54 4.39
C VAL A 128 6.74 3.46 3.60
N HIS A 129 8.02 3.49 3.94
CA HIS A 129 9.08 4.22 3.25
C HIS A 129 9.82 3.30 2.27
N HIS A 130 10.35 3.87 1.19
CA HIS A 130 11.19 3.16 0.22
C HIS A 130 12.54 3.86 0.08
N ASP A 131 13.58 3.12 0.38
CA ASP A 131 14.97 3.51 0.19
C ASP A 131 15.45 2.99 -1.18
N SER A 132 15.63 3.91 -2.13
CA SER A 132 16.03 3.56 -3.48
C SER A 132 17.45 3.03 -3.57
N GLU A 133 18.34 3.40 -2.63
CA GLU A 133 19.74 2.97 -2.64
C GLU A 133 19.88 1.50 -2.23
N LYS A 134 18.98 1.03 -1.34
CA LYS A 134 18.94 -0.38 -0.93
C LYS A 134 18.15 -1.26 -1.89
N CYS A 135 17.38 -0.67 -2.79
CA CYS A 135 16.50 -1.42 -3.69
C CYS A 135 17.30 -2.16 -4.76
N MET A 136 17.19 -3.49 -4.79
CA MET A 136 17.86 -4.33 -5.79
C MET A 136 16.99 -4.61 -7.03
N GLY A 137 15.76 -4.10 -7.09
CA GLY A 137 14.87 -4.31 -8.23
C GLY A 137 14.35 -5.75 -8.39
N CYS A 138 14.16 -6.48 -7.31
CA CYS A 138 13.67 -7.88 -7.36
C CYS A 138 12.16 -7.99 -7.65
N TRP A 139 11.40 -6.90 -7.58
CA TRP A 139 9.97 -6.78 -7.89
C TRP A 139 9.03 -7.59 -6.99
N THR A 140 9.53 -8.27 -5.97
CA THR A 140 8.71 -9.09 -5.06
C THR A 140 7.60 -8.27 -4.38
N CYS A 141 7.89 -7.02 -4.01
CA CYS A 141 6.91 -6.12 -3.41
C CYS A 141 5.73 -5.76 -4.34
N ILE A 142 5.92 -5.79 -5.65
CA ILE A 142 4.86 -5.62 -6.65
C ILE A 142 3.94 -6.84 -6.64
N MET A 143 4.51 -8.04 -6.59
CA MET A 143 3.77 -9.31 -6.62
C MET A 143 2.89 -9.52 -5.38
N VAL A 144 3.36 -9.06 -4.22
CA VAL A 144 2.64 -9.27 -2.94
C VAL A 144 1.68 -8.13 -2.60
N CYS A 145 1.69 -7.02 -3.35
CA CYS A 145 0.82 -5.89 -3.07
C CYS A 145 -0.64 -6.22 -3.47
N PRO A 146 -1.59 -6.31 -2.52
CA PRO A 146 -2.97 -6.66 -2.84
C PRO A 146 -3.71 -5.58 -3.63
N TYR A 147 -3.17 -4.36 -3.64
CA TYR A 147 -3.76 -3.20 -4.33
C TYR A 147 -3.08 -2.88 -5.66
N GLY A 148 -2.02 -3.60 -6.04
CA GLY A 148 -1.23 -3.29 -7.23
C GLY A 148 -0.63 -1.86 -7.22
N ALA A 149 -0.41 -1.28 -6.05
CA ALA A 149 -0.09 0.13 -5.87
C ALA A 149 1.44 0.42 -5.84
N VAL A 150 2.24 -0.54 -6.26
CA VAL A 150 3.71 -0.41 -6.38
C VAL A 150 4.06 -0.47 -7.86
N MET A 151 4.71 0.56 -8.36
CA MET A 151 5.08 0.68 -9.78
C MET A 151 6.51 0.20 -10.01
N MET A 152 6.73 -0.38 -11.19
CA MET A 152 8.06 -0.80 -11.64
C MET A 152 8.75 0.35 -12.37
N ASP A 153 9.89 0.80 -11.86
CA ASP A 153 10.80 1.66 -12.60
C ASP A 153 11.88 0.80 -13.28
N THR A 154 11.62 0.45 -14.51
CA THR A 154 12.52 -0.40 -15.31
C THR A 154 13.83 0.29 -15.68
N TYR A 155 13.84 1.63 -15.71
CA TYR A 155 15.02 2.39 -16.05
C TYR A 155 16.03 2.44 -14.90
N ASN A 156 15.56 2.85 -13.72
CA ASN A 156 16.40 2.92 -12.52
C ASN A 156 16.50 1.56 -11.80
N LYS A 157 15.75 0.55 -12.24
CA LYS A 157 15.68 -0.80 -11.63
C LYS A 157 15.27 -0.76 -10.15
N VAL A 158 14.39 0.15 -9.80
CA VAL A 158 13.83 0.33 -8.45
C VAL A 158 12.31 0.36 -8.53
N VAL A 159 11.64 0.30 -7.38
CA VAL A 159 10.19 0.49 -7.32
C VAL A 159 9.84 1.94 -7.06
N ALA A 160 8.70 2.37 -7.60
CA ALA A 160 8.09 3.65 -7.27
C ALA A 160 6.77 3.40 -6.56
N LYS A 161 6.60 3.96 -5.37
CA LYS A 161 5.37 3.88 -4.58
C LYS A 161 5.06 5.24 -3.96
N CYS A 162 3.79 5.45 -3.63
CA CYS A 162 3.37 6.68 -2.95
C CYS A 162 4.14 6.87 -1.64
N ASP A 163 4.58 8.09 -1.41
CA ASP A 163 5.29 8.57 -0.21
C ASP A 163 4.48 9.64 0.55
N LEU A 164 3.20 9.79 0.20
CA LEU A 164 2.28 10.81 0.72
C LEU A 164 2.77 12.25 0.51
N CYS A 165 3.78 12.45 -0.35
CA CYS A 165 4.45 13.74 -0.53
C CYS A 165 4.79 14.35 0.84
N HIS A 166 5.52 13.62 1.69
CA HIS A 166 5.79 13.95 3.10
C HIS A 166 6.40 15.32 3.30
N ASP A 167 7.02 15.89 2.28
CA ASP A 167 7.58 17.24 2.18
C ASP A 167 6.52 18.33 1.95
N LEU A 168 5.27 17.95 1.68
CA LEU A 168 4.16 18.86 1.44
C LEU A 168 3.08 18.74 2.52
N GLU A 169 2.44 19.85 2.84
CA GLU A 169 1.28 19.85 3.73
C GLU A 169 0.12 19.03 3.14
N THR A 170 -0.15 19.21 1.85
CA THR A 170 -1.16 18.45 1.12
C THR A 170 -0.51 17.72 -0.07
N PRO A 171 -0.71 16.40 -0.23
CA PRO A 171 -0.21 15.66 -1.38
C PRO A 171 -0.65 16.26 -2.70
N SER A 172 0.26 16.36 -3.66
CA SER A 172 0.02 17.04 -4.94
C SER A 172 -1.18 16.47 -5.71
N CYS A 173 -1.43 15.17 -5.63
CA CYS A 173 -2.59 14.52 -6.25
C CYS A 173 -3.92 14.93 -5.60
N VAL A 174 -3.92 15.18 -4.31
CA VAL A 174 -5.11 15.65 -3.56
C VAL A 174 -5.39 17.10 -3.87
N ALA A 175 -4.36 17.95 -3.75
CA ALA A 175 -4.48 19.41 -3.99
C ALA A 175 -5.01 19.75 -5.39
N ASN A 176 -4.76 18.88 -6.37
CA ASN A 176 -5.14 19.11 -7.77
C ASN A 176 -6.29 18.21 -8.25
N CYS A 177 -7.03 17.59 -7.35
CA CYS A 177 -8.21 16.81 -7.70
C CYS A 177 -9.42 17.75 -7.88
N PRO A 178 -9.97 17.92 -9.10
CA PRO A 178 -11.02 18.91 -9.34
C PRO A 178 -12.34 18.59 -8.64
N ASN A 179 -12.60 17.30 -8.42
CA ASN A 179 -13.86 16.84 -7.81
C ASN A 179 -13.69 16.43 -6.34
N ALA A 180 -12.55 16.76 -5.72
CA ALA A 180 -12.22 16.31 -4.35
C ALA A 180 -12.42 14.81 -4.12
N ALA A 181 -12.22 14.00 -5.18
CA ALA A 181 -12.29 12.54 -5.09
C ALA A 181 -11.16 11.93 -4.26
N LEU A 182 -10.09 12.71 -4.01
CA LEU A 182 -8.99 12.36 -3.11
C LEU A 182 -9.00 13.30 -1.92
N ALA A 183 -8.95 12.75 -0.72
CA ALA A 183 -8.88 13.54 0.51
C ALA A 183 -7.80 12.96 1.45
N VAL A 184 -7.08 13.84 2.14
CA VAL A 184 -6.19 13.40 3.23
C VAL A 184 -7.03 13.20 4.48
N ILE A 185 -6.86 12.05 5.10
CA ILE A 185 -7.47 11.75 6.40
C ILE A 185 -6.38 11.39 7.40
N GLU A 186 -6.62 11.71 8.63
CA GLU A 186 -5.82 11.28 9.77
C GLU A 186 -6.58 10.13 10.46
N VAL A 187 -5.95 8.97 10.50
CA VAL A 187 -6.52 7.77 11.12
C VAL A 187 -5.80 7.52 12.43
N GLN A 188 -6.56 7.37 13.49
CA GLN A 188 -6.04 6.87 14.76
C GLN A 188 -5.96 5.34 14.69
N PRO A 189 -4.92 4.71 15.23
CA PRO A 189 -4.74 3.26 15.22
C PRO A 189 -5.78 2.53 16.06
#